data_fc3f2359a942bc43cdd22340256b4a23
#
_entry.id   fc3f2359a942bc43cdd22340256b4a23
#
_cell.length_a   1.000
_cell.length_b   1.000
_cell.length_c   1.000
_cell.angle_alpha   90.00
_cell.angle_beta   90.00
_cell.angle_gamma   90.00
#
_symmetry.space_group_name_H-M   'P 1'
#
loop_
_entity.id
_entity.type
_entity.pdbx_description
1 polymer ?
#
loop_
_entity_poly.entity_id
_entity_poly.type
_entity_poly.pdbx_seq_one_letter_code
_entity_poly.pdbx_strand_id
1 'polypeptide(L)'
;SADITPVITGFQGINAEGDITTLGRGGSDTSAVALAVALEAEECQIYTDVDGVYTTDPNVYEKAKKIDKINYEEMLELSSLGAKVLQIRSVEFASKYNMPIRVKSSFTNDEGTLINGEENMEDALISGVTHTSDDAKLTIRKVPDIPGIAAKILDPISSKGIDVDIIIQNVSEDKTTDFTFTVKREKSQEAKKILSNLSKEFGGGEIELNEDISKVSLVGVGMKSHAGVAATMFKTLAEKNINIEMISTSEIKISVVVK
;
A
#
# COMPACT_ATOMS: atom_id res chain seq x y z
N SER A 1 -21.17 -0.46 39.44
CA SER A 1 -20.63 -1.25 38.31
C SER A 1 -19.49 -2.09 38.84
N ALA A 2 -19.52 -3.39 38.59
CA ALA A 2 -18.41 -4.26 38.94
C ALA A 2 -17.24 -3.95 37.99
N ASP A 3 -16.02 -3.87 38.51
CA ASP A 3 -14.79 -3.77 37.70
C ASP A 3 -14.57 -5.09 36.94
N ILE A 4 -15.32 -5.28 35.84
CA ILE A 4 -15.21 -6.46 35.00
C ILE A 4 -14.53 -6.04 33.70
N THR A 5 -13.41 -6.69 33.40
CA THR A 5 -12.75 -6.58 32.10
C THR A 5 -13.27 -7.68 31.17
N PRO A 6 -14.06 -7.37 30.15
CA PRO A 6 -14.50 -8.36 29.18
C PRO A 6 -13.32 -8.83 28.29
N VAL A 7 -13.25 -10.13 28.06
CA VAL A 7 -12.31 -10.72 27.08
C VAL A 7 -13.12 -11.21 25.89
N ILE A 8 -12.85 -10.64 24.71
CA ILE A 8 -13.62 -10.91 23.49
C ILE A 8 -12.66 -11.52 22.46
N THR A 9 -13.08 -12.62 21.82
CA THR A 9 -12.30 -13.25 20.75
C THR A 9 -12.38 -12.40 19.47
N GLY A 10 -11.21 -12.06 18.91
CA GLY A 10 -11.11 -11.38 17.63
C GLY A 10 -11.05 -12.35 16.44
N PHE A 11 -10.79 -11.85 15.23
CA PHE A 11 -10.59 -12.60 13.99
C PHE A 11 -11.86 -13.27 13.42
N GLN A 12 -12.96 -13.26 14.10
CA GLN A 12 -14.19 -13.96 13.71
C GLN A 12 -15.39 -13.02 13.62
N GLY A 13 -16.35 -13.43 12.81
CA GLY A 13 -17.65 -12.83 12.66
C GLY A 13 -18.73 -13.91 12.60
N ILE A 14 -19.98 -13.52 12.44
CA ILE A 14 -21.13 -14.42 12.29
C ILE A 14 -21.83 -14.05 10.97
N ASN A 15 -22.15 -15.05 10.15
CA ASN A 15 -22.95 -14.85 8.95
C ASN A 15 -24.46 -14.76 9.28
N ALA A 16 -25.30 -14.55 8.27
CA ALA A 16 -26.75 -14.43 8.46
C ALA A 16 -27.39 -15.71 9.00
N GLU A 17 -26.80 -16.85 8.78
CA GLU A 17 -27.23 -18.19 9.23
C GLU A 17 -26.77 -18.51 10.65
N GLY A 18 -25.94 -17.64 11.26
CA GLY A 18 -25.39 -17.81 12.60
C GLY A 18 -24.10 -18.61 12.67
N ASP A 19 -23.50 -18.96 11.54
CA ASP A 19 -22.24 -19.69 11.52
C ASP A 19 -21.05 -18.75 11.78
N ILE A 20 -20.06 -19.27 12.51
CA ILE A 20 -18.82 -18.55 12.78
C ILE A 20 -17.98 -18.51 11.49
N THR A 21 -17.59 -17.31 11.08
CA THR A 21 -16.73 -17.05 9.93
C THR A 21 -15.44 -16.36 10.35
N THR A 22 -14.39 -16.42 9.54
CA THR A 22 -13.15 -15.69 9.77
C THR A 22 -13.11 -14.41 8.94
N LEU A 23 -12.56 -13.35 9.51
CA LEU A 23 -12.40 -12.06 8.81
C LEU A 23 -11.19 -12.02 7.87
N GLY A 24 -10.44 -13.13 7.78
CA GLY A 24 -9.20 -13.22 7.00
C GLY A 24 -8.01 -12.55 7.67
N ARG A 25 -6.89 -12.45 6.97
CA ARG A 25 -5.64 -11.90 7.50
C ARG A 25 -5.85 -10.48 8.05
N GLY A 26 -5.34 -10.22 9.27
CA GLY A 26 -5.50 -8.94 9.97
C GLY A 26 -6.92 -8.71 10.53
N GLY A 27 -7.74 -9.77 10.57
CA GLY A 27 -9.10 -9.69 11.12
C GLY A 27 -9.14 -9.35 12.62
N SER A 28 -8.09 -9.65 13.39
CA SER A 28 -8.00 -9.28 14.80
C SER A 28 -7.93 -7.78 15.00
N ASP A 29 -7.10 -7.07 14.20
CA ASP A 29 -6.99 -5.61 14.25
C ASP A 29 -8.33 -4.97 13.86
N THR A 30 -8.95 -5.49 12.79
CA THR A 30 -10.25 -5.00 12.32
C THR A 30 -11.32 -5.19 13.36
N SER A 31 -11.39 -6.36 14.02
CA SER A 31 -12.39 -6.61 15.08
C SER A 31 -12.14 -5.76 16.33
N ALA A 32 -10.85 -5.52 16.69
CA ALA A 32 -10.51 -4.64 17.81
C ALA A 32 -10.99 -3.20 17.57
N VAL A 33 -10.71 -2.65 16.40
CA VAL A 33 -11.17 -1.29 16.04
C VAL A 33 -12.68 -1.23 15.96
N ALA A 34 -13.36 -2.23 15.38
CA ALA A 34 -14.82 -2.28 15.32
C ALA A 34 -15.47 -2.28 16.72
N LEU A 35 -14.89 -3.05 17.65
CA LEU A 35 -15.35 -3.07 19.04
C LEU A 35 -15.09 -1.73 19.74
N ALA A 36 -13.92 -1.13 19.56
CA ALA A 36 -13.60 0.18 20.12
C ALA A 36 -14.60 1.25 19.66
N VAL A 37 -14.94 1.27 18.36
CA VAL A 37 -15.95 2.17 17.79
C VAL A 37 -17.34 1.89 18.42
N ALA A 38 -17.75 0.62 18.48
CA ALA A 38 -19.07 0.25 19.01
C ALA A 38 -19.22 0.56 20.50
N LEU A 39 -18.13 0.57 21.25
CA LEU A 39 -18.09 0.90 22.67
C LEU A 39 -17.79 2.37 22.96
N GLU A 40 -17.63 3.20 21.91
CA GLU A 40 -17.27 4.61 22.04
C GLU A 40 -15.99 4.81 22.90
N ALA A 41 -15.00 3.93 22.70
CA ALA A 41 -13.74 3.98 23.42
C ALA A 41 -12.94 5.23 23.07
N GLU A 42 -12.09 5.71 23.99
CA GLU A 42 -11.22 6.85 23.77
C GLU A 42 -10.12 6.55 22.74
N GLU A 43 -9.57 5.34 22.75
CA GLU A 43 -8.61 4.83 21.74
C GLU A 43 -8.66 3.30 21.67
N CYS A 44 -8.19 2.76 20.53
CA CYS A 44 -7.96 1.32 20.33
C CYS A 44 -6.47 1.02 20.41
N GLN A 45 -6.03 0.26 21.41
CA GLN A 45 -4.62 -0.13 21.54
C GLN A 45 -4.37 -1.49 20.89
N ILE A 46 -3.43 -1.52 19.94
CA ILE A 46 -2.96 -2.74 19.27
C ILE A 46 -1.58 -3.09 19.81
N TYR A 47 -1.51 -4.18 20.55
CA TYR A 47 -0.26 -4.72 21.07
C TYR A 47 0.32 -5.74 20.10
N THR A 48 1.58 -5.52 19.67
CA THR A 48 2.27 -6.34 18.68
C THR A 48 3.73 -6.58 19.09
N ASP A 49 4.51 -7.22 18.22
CA ASP A 49 5.94 -7.50 18.41
C ASP A 49 6.84 -6.31 18.10
N VAL A 50 6.29 -5.21 17.57
CA VAL A 50 7.00 -3.93 17.36
C VAL A 50 6.49 -2.87 18.30
N ASP A 51 7.31 -1.86 18.59
CA ASP A 51 7.00 -0.78 19.54
C ASP A 51 6.38 0.46 18.90
N GLY A 52 5.98 0.35 17.63
CA GLY A 52 5.30 1.41 16.90
C GLY A 52 5.55 1.36 15.39
N VAL A 53 5.16 2.44 14.72
CA VAL A 53 5.40 2.66 13.28
C VAL A 53 6.72 3.41 13.12
N TYR A 54 7.53 3.00 12.14
CA TYR A 54 8.85 3.59 11.89
C TYR A 54 8.88 4.32 10.55
N THR A 55 9.79 5.27 10.42
CA THR A 55 10.03 6.01 9.16
C THR A 55 10.46 5.11 8.00
N THR A 56 10.97 3.92 8.29
CA THR A 56 11.20 2.79 7.37
C THR A 56 11.39 1.52 8.21
N ASP A 57 11.49 0.36 7.57
CA ASP A 57 11.74 -0.90 8.27
C ASP A 57 13.11 -0.87 8.98
N PRO A 58 13.16 -0.96 10.32
CA PRO A 58 14.42 -0.93 11.08
C PRO A 58 15.33 -2.12 10.78
N ASN A 59 14.80 -3.25 10.29
CA ASN A 59 15.60 -4.38 9.86
C ASN A 59 16.36 -4.12 8.54
N VAL A 60 15.89 -3.16 7.74
CA VAL A 60 16.52 -2.74 6.48
C VAL A 60 17.44 -1.55 6.72
N TYR A 61 17.05 -0.63 7.60
CA TYR A 61 17.81 0.57 7.89
C TYR A 61 17.84 0.85 9.39
N GLU A 62 18.97 0.54 10.03
CA GLU A 62 19.18 0.67 11.49
C GLU A 62 18.92 2.06 12.07
N LYS A 63 19.00 3.12 11.26
CA LYS A 63 18.74 4.50 11.67
C LYS A 63 17.28 4.92 11.48
N ALA A 64 16.38 3.97 11.19
CA ALA A 64 14.95 4.22 11.17
C ALA A 64 14.51 4.80 12.52
N LYS A 65 13.66 5.82 12.48
CA LYS A 65 13.13 6.46 13.69
C LYS A 65 11.69 6.06 13.89
N LYS A 66 11.33 5.78 15.14
CA LYS A 66 9.94 5.58 15.50
C LYS A 66 9.17 6.91 15.32
N ILE A 67 7.97 6.82 14.84
CA ILE A 67 7.04 7.92 14.63
C ILE A 67 6.13 7.97 15.86
N ASP A 68 6.10 9.08 16.57
CA ASP A 68 5.26 9.21 17.75
C ASP A 68 3.78 9.38 17.38
N LYS A 69 3.50 10.07 16.27
CA LYS A 69 2.16 10.34 15.79
C LYS A 69 2.14 10.36 14.26
N ILE A 70 1.12 9.75 13.65
CA ILE A 70 0.91 9.73 12.20
C ILE A 70 -0.58 9.85 11.90
N ASN A 71 -0.96 10.52 10.81
CA ASN A 71 -2.35 10.61 10.44
C ASN A 71 -2.84 9.36 9.67
N TYR A 72 -4.18 9.22 9.53
CA TYR A 72 -4.76 8.06 8.88
C TYR A 72 -4.35 7.94 7.40
N GLU A 73 -4.26 9.06 6.66
CA GLU A 73 -3.93 9.02 5.22
C GLU A 73 -2.52 8.45 5.01
N GLU A 74 -1.54 8.94 5.79
CA GLU A 74 -0.16 8.46 5.73
C GLU A 74 -0.05 6.99 6.17
N MET A 75 -0.75 6.61 7.25
CA MET A 75 -0.76 5.22 7.72
C MET A 75 -1.38 4.27 6.71
N LEU A 76 -2.46 4.68 6.03
CA LEU A 76 -3.09 3.92 4.94
C LEU A 76 -2.11 3.72 3.79
N GLU A 77 -1.43 4.79 3.35
CA GLU A 77 -0.43 4.67 2.29
C GLU A 77 0.75 3.78 2.71
N LEU A 78 1.31 3.97 3.91
CA LEU A 78 2.40 3.10 4.40
C LEU A 78 1.97 1.63 4.48
N SER A 79 0.75 1.35 4.97
CA SER A 79 0.21 0.00 5.05
C SER A 79 0.01 -0.63 3.66
N SER A 80 -0.47 0.14 2.68
CA SER A 80 -0.67 -0.30 1.30
C SER A 80 0.65 -0.62 0.59
N LEU A 81 1.71 0.10 0.96
CA LEU A 81 3.04 0.02 0.34
C LEU A 81 3.97 -1.00 1.01
N GLY A 82 3.48 -1.73 2.01
CA GLY A 82 4.21 -2.84 2.61
C GLY A 82 4.72 -2.64 4.04
N ALA A 83 4.36 -1.55 4.70
CA ALA A 83 4.56 -1.42 6.14
C ALA A 83 3.60 -2.40 6.86
N LYS A 84 4.13 -3.51 7.35
CA LYS A 84 3.35 -4.65 7.86
C LYS A 84 2.90 -4.49 9.33
N VAL A 85 2.84 -3.27 9.85
CA VAL A 85 2.54 -3.01 11.26
C VAL A 85 1.05 -3.14 11.56
N LEU A 86 0.19 -2.57 10.70
CA LEU A 86 -1.26 -2.65 10.80
C LEU A 86 -1.88 -3.12 9.49
N GLN A 87 -3.02 -3.78 9.61
CA GLN A 87 -3.82 -4.15 8.45
C GLN A 87 -4.55 -2.93 7.89
N ILE A 88 -4.46 -2.71 6.58
CA ILE A 88 -5.08 -1.56 5.90
C ILE A 88 -6.56 -1.38 6.28
N ARG A 89 -7.34 -2.47 6.30
CA ARG A 89 -8.77 -2.44 6.64
C ARG A 89 -9.06 -1.93 8.05
N SER A 90 -8.17 -2.18 9.02
CA SER A 90 -8.34 -1.66 10.39
C SER A 90 -8.12 -0.16 10.43
N VAL A 91 -7.16 0.36 9.66
CA VAL A 91 -6.89 1.81 9.54
C VAL A 91 -8.02 2.51 8.78
N GLU A 92 -8.52 1.91 7.69
CA GLU A 92 -9.69 2.43 6.95
C GLU A 92 -10.92 2.55 7.85
N PHE A 93 -11.19 1.51 8.65
CA PHE A 93 -12.32 1.51 9.57
C PHE A 93 -12.14 2.57 10.66
N ALA A 94 -10.95 2.68 11.25
CA ALA A 94 -10.61 3.68 12.23
C ALA A 94 -10.75 5.11 11.67
N SER A 95 -10.23 5.36 10.48
CA SER A 95 -10.37 6.64 9.78
C SER A 95 -11.83 7.03 9.57
N LYS A 96 -12.66 6.08 9.11
CA LYS A 96 -14.08 6.32 8.85
C LYS A 96 -14.86 6.76 10.09
N TYR A 97 -14.49 6.25 11.25
CA TYR A 97 -15.18 6.53 12.52
C TYR A 97 -14.37 7.44 13.44
N ASN A 98 -13.26 7.99 12.96
CA ASN A 98 -12.33 8.82 13.72
C ASN A 98 -11.90 8.19 15.05
N MET A 99 -11.67 6.86 15.05
CA MET A 99 -11.22 6.10 16.22
C MET A 99 -9.69 6.12 16.31
N PRO A 100 -9.08 6.76 17.30
CA PRO A 100 -7.63 6.74 17.47
C PRO A 100 -7.13 5.30 17.68
N ILE A 101 -6.05 4.94 16.97
CA ILE A 101 -5.35 3.68 17.19
C ILE A 101 -3.99 3.97 17.79
N ARG A 102 -3.59 3.20 18.79
CA ARG A 102 -2.23 3.25 19.33
C ARG A 102 -1.55 1.91 19.15
N VAL A 103 -0.46 1.88 18.41
CA VAL A 103 0.37 0.69 18.23
C VAL A 103 1.42 0.66 19.33
N LYS A 104 1.45 -0.43 20.09
CA LYS A 104 2.35 -0.62 21.24
C LYS A 104 3.04 -1.98 21.18
N SER A 105 4.21 -2.07 21.80
CA SER A 105 4.86 -3.35 22.01
C SER A 105 4.18 -4.17 23.10
N SER A 106 4.05 -5.48 22.86
CA SER A 106 3.66 -6.43 23.92
C SER A 106 4.78 -6.69 24.95
N PHE A 107 5.99 -6.21 24.69
CA PHE A 107 7.20 -6.54 25.49
C PHE A 107 7.77 -5.35 26.26
N THR A 108 7.37 -4.13 25.94
CA THR A 108 7.87 -2.90 26.56
C THR A 108 6.73 -1.99 27.02
N ASN A 109 7.04 -1.05 27.88
CA ASN A 109 6.08 -0.03 28.34
C ASN A 109 6.21 1.28 27.55
N ASP A 110 6.68 1.21 26.30
CA ASP A 110 6.78 2.37 25.43
C ASP A 110 5.39 2.92 25.06
N GLU A 111 5.29 4.23 24.85
CA GLU A 111 4.04 4.90 24.45
C GLU A 111 3.54 4.48 23.06
N GLY A 112 4.42 3.96 22.22
CA GLY A 112 4.10 3.50 20.88
C GLY A 112 3.86 4.64 19.88
N THR A 113 3.11 4.35 18.83
CA THR A 113 2.70 5.32 17.79
C THR A 113 1.20 5.55 17.86
N LEU A 114 0.78 6.81 17.93
CA LEU A 114 -0.62 7.21 17.84
C LEU A 114 -0.99 7.47 16.38
N ILE A 115 -2.07 6.84 15.91
CA ILE A 115 -2.67 7.06 14.59
C ILE A 115 -4.03 7.74 14.80
N ASN A 116 -4.21 8.95 14.30
CA ASN A 116 -5.47 9.70 14.41
C ASN A 116 -5.71 10.63 13.21
N GLY A 117 -6.80 11.40 13.23
CA GLY A 117 -7.16 12.32 12.13
C GLY A 117 -6.56 13.72 12.24
N GLU A 118 -5.68 13.98 13.22
CA GLU A 118 -5.12 15.32 13.38
C GLU A 118 -3.95 15.55 12.44
N GLU A 119 -4.03 16.63 11.66
CA GLU A 119 -2.91 17.16 10.90
C GLU A 119 -2.14 18.15 11.79
N ASN A 120 -0.85 17.93 12.00
CA ASN A 120 0.01 18.91 12.64
C ASN A 120 0.67 19.76 11.55
N MET A 121 0.61 21.09 11.69
CA MET A 121 1.31 22.01 10.78
C MET A 121 2.84 21.85 10.79
N GLU A 122 3.39 21.14 11.76
CA GLU A 122 4.83 20.86 11.93
C GLU A 122 5.21 19.42 11.49
N ASP A 123 4.30 18.69 10.82
CA ASP A 123 4.57 17.33 10.38
C ASP A 123 5.75 17.28 9.41
N ALA A 124 6.53 16.23 9.53
CA ALA A 124 7.68 16.02 8.66
C ALA A 124 7.24 16.00 7.20
N LEU A 125 8.03 16.63 6.32
CA LEU A 125 7.78 16.63 4.87
C LEU A 125 7.58 15.22 4.31
N ILE A 126 8.31 14.24 4.86
CA ILE A 126 8.23 12.81 4.55
C ILE A 126 8.10 12.06 5.87
N SER A 127 7.00 11.39 6.06
CA SER A 127 6.70 10.61 7.26
C SER A 127 7.31 9.21 7.18
N GLY A 128 7.39 8.65 5.97
CA GLY A 128 7.95 7.33 5.81
C GLY A 128 8.48 7.01 4.42
N VAL A 129 9.36 6.01 4.41
CA VAL A 129 9.90 5.39 3.19
C VAL A 129 9.64 3.90 3.26
N THR A 130 8.97 3.35 2.26
CA THR A 130 8.73 1.91 2.16
C THR A 130 9.40 1.34 0.93
N HIS A 131 9.69 0.04 0.95
CA HIS A 131 10.12 -0.68 -0.23
C HIS A 131 9.44 -2.05 -0.30
N THR A 132 9.25 -2.54 -1.52
CA THR A 132 8.78 -3.90 -1.78
C THR A 132 9.46 -4.46 -3.01
N SER A 133 9.85 -5.72 -2.95
CA SER A 133 10.39 -6.49 -4.08
C SER A 133 9.44 -7.61 -4.53
N ASP A 134 8.20 -7.59 -4.05
CA ASP A 134 7.18 -8.61 -4.33
C ASP A 134 6.34 -8.29 -5.57
N ASP A 135 6.71 -7.27 -6.33
CA ASP A 135 6.00 -6.86 -7.52
C ASP A 135 6.75 -7.32 -8.79
N ALA A 136 6.01 -7.43 -9.89
CA ALA A 136 6.53 -7.70 -11.23
C ALA A 136 5.92 -6.71 -12.22
N LYS A 137 6.72 -6.28 -13.19
CA LYS A 137 6.32 -5.36 -14.25
C LYS A 137 5.96 -6.15 -15.51
N LEU A 138 4.79 -5.88 -16.06
CA LEU A 138 4.32 -6.39 -17.35
C LEU A 138 4.15 -5.22 -18.32
N THR A 139 4.62 -5.41 -19.54
CA THR A 139 4.41 -4.46 -20.64
C THR A 139 3.85 -5.21 -21.84
N ILE A 140 2.76 -4.74 -22.39
CA ILE A 140 2.28 -5.12 -23.72
C ILE A 140 2.56 -3.96 -24.67
N ARG A 141 3.36 -4.23 -25.72
CA ARG A 141 3.81 -3.20 -26.66
C ARG A 141 2.89 -3.09 -27.85
N LYS A 142 2.83 -1.89 -28.42
CA LYS A 142 2.17 -1.58 -29.70
C LYS A 142 0.72 -2.06 -29.77
N VAL A 143 -0.02 -1.88 -28.67
CA VAL A 143 -1.47 -2.09 -28.72
C VAL A 143 -2.15 -0.89 -29.39
N PRO A 144 -3.29 -1.05 -30.10
CA PRO A 144 -3.99 0.05 -30.74
C PRO A 144 -4.39 1.13 -29.72
N ASP A 145 -4.06 2.40 -30.00
CA ASP A 145 -4.50 3.54 -29.17
C ASP A 145 -5.94 3.91 -29.52
N ILE A 146 -6.89 3.19 -28.95
CA ILE A 146 -8.32 3.37 -29.16
C ILE A 146 -9.06 3.42 -27.82
N PRO A 147 -10.20 4.13 -27.74
CA PRO A 147 -11.04 4.13 -26.55
C PRO A 147 -11.39 2.71 -26.10
N GLY A 148 -11.22 2.43 -24.79
CA GLY A 148 -11.55 1.14 -24.18
C GLY A 148 -10.42 0.12 -24.20
N ILE A 149 -9.24 0.41 -24.75
CA ILE A 149 -8.13 -0.56 -24.80
C ILE A 149 -7.65 -0.95 -23.40
N ALA A 150 -7.56 0.02 -22.48
CA ALA A 150 -7.17 -0.24 -21.10
C ALA A 150 -8.14 -1.20 -20.41
N ALA A 151 -9.45 -1.02 -20.58
CA ALA A 151 -10.46 -1.94 -20.05
C ALA A 151 -10.30 -3.33 -20.64
N LYS A 152 -10.13 -3.47 -21.96
CA LYS A 152 -9.91 -4.78 -22.61
C LYS A 152 -8.68 -5.52 -22.10
N ILE A 153 -7.64 -4.78 -21.66
CA ILE A 153 -6.42 -5.37 -21.09
C ILE A 153 -6.63 -5.75 -19.62
N LEU A 154 -7.28 -4.89 -18.84
CA LEU A 154 -7.37 -5.06 -17.39
C LEU A 154 -8.55 -5.94 -16.94
N ASP A 155 -9.70 -5.92 -17.63
CA ASP A 155 -10.87 -6.70 -17.25
C ASP A 155 -10.57 -8.22 -17.12
N PRO A 156 -9.87 -8.88 -18.06
CA PRO A 156 -9.52 -10.28 -17.91
C PRO A 156 -8.55 -10.58 -16.76
N ILE A 157 -7.72 -9.59 -16.38
CA ILE A 157 -6.78 -9.69 -15.27
C ILE A 157 -7.53 -9.57 -13.95
N SER A 158 -8.35 -8.55 -13.80
CA SER A 158 -9.16 -8.32 -12.60
C SER A 158 -10.19 -9.41 -12.36
N SER A 159 -10.77 -9.98 -13.41
CA SER A 159 -11.72 -11.11 -13.32
C SER A 159 -11.09 -12.39 -12.74
N LYS A 160 -9.76 -12.48 -12.72
CA LYS A 160 -8.98 -13.55 -12.07
C LYS A 160 -8.53 -13.19 -10.65
N GLY A 161 -9.00 -12.06 -10.11
CA GLY A 161 -8.59 -11.60 -8.81
C GLY A 161 -7.11 -11.18 -8.75
N ILE A 162 -6.56 -10.70 -9.88
CA ILE A 162 -5.20 -10.17 -9.95
C ILE A 162 -5.28 -8.66 -9.80
N ASP A 163 -4.77 -8.15 -8.68
CA ASP A 163 -4.69 -6.73 -8.42
C ASP A 163 -3.56 -6.10 -9.22
N VAL A 164 -3.85 -4.92 -9.78
CA VAL A 164 -2.91 -4.09 -10.53
C VAL A 164 -2.64 -2.83 -9.72
N ASP A 165 -1.36 -2.46 -9.55
CA ASP A 165 -0.98 -1.32 -8.72
C ASP A 165 -0.63 -0.09 -9.57
N ILE A 166 0.54 -0.06 -10.22
CA ILE A 166 0.95 1.06 -11.08
C ILE A 166 0.53 0.76 -12.51
N ILE A 167 -0.09 1.74 -13.18
CA ILE A 167 -0.47 1.64 -14.59
C ILE A 167 0.16 2.83 -15.32
N ILE A 168 0.84 2.56 -16.44
CA ILE A 168 1.42 3.58 -17.33
C ILE A 168 0.99 3.27 -18.76
N GLN A 169 0.42 4.26 -19.41
CA GLN A 169 0.09 4.25 -20.83
C GLN A 169 0.69 5.48 -21.49
N ASN A 170 1.45 5.28 -22.55
CA ASN A 170 2.04 6.36 -23.33
C ASN A 170 1.47 6.36 -24.74
N VAL A 171 1.10 7.54 -25.23
CA VAL A 171 0.64 7.72 -26.62
C VAL A 171 1.84 7.80 -27.54
N SER A 172 1.84 7.01 -28.62
CA SER A 172 2.85 7.06 -29.68
C SER A 172 2.30 7.75 -30.94
N GLU A 173 3.19 8.26 -31.79
CA GLU A 173 2.80 8.96 -33.04
C GLU A 173 2.14 8.01 -34.08
N ASP A 174 2.39 6.72 -34.00
CA ASP A 174 1.89 5.70 -34.92
C ASP A 174 0.49 5.14 -34.56
N LYS A 175 -0.25 5.82 -33.67
CA LYS A 175 -1.57 5.38 -33.16
C LYS A 175 -1.52 4.04 -32.41
N THR A 176 -0.37 3.72 -31.85
CA THR A 176 -0.23 2.61 -30.91
C THR A 176 0.16 3.13 -29.54
N THR A 177 0.07 2.30 -28.53
CA THR A 177 0.52 2.60 -27.18
C THR A 177 1.22 1.39 -26.58
N ASP A 178 2.20 1.65 -25.73
CA ASP A 178 2.73 0.65 -24.82
C ASP A 178 1.95 0.76 -23.50
N PHE A 179 1.40 -0.37 -23.05
CA PHE A 179 0.64 -0.45 -21.81
C PHE A 179 1.45 -1.24 -20.79
N THR A 180 1.87 -0.58 -19.73
CA THR A 180 2.70 -1.15 -18.66
C THR A 180 1.96 -1.10 -17.34
N PHE A 181 2.05 -2.17 -16.57
CA PHE A 181 1.50 -2.20 -15.22
C PHE A 181 2.28 -3.15 -14.31
N THR A 182 2.07 -3.03 -13.00
CA THR A 182 2.65 -3.93 -12.02
C THR A 182 1.58 -4.80 -11.37
N VAL A 183 1.96 -6.03 -11.05
CA VAL A 183 1.15 -7.01 -10.31
C VAL A 183 2.02 -7.66 -9.23
N LYS A 184 1.42 -8.37 -8.29
CA LYS A 184 2.20 -9.19 -7.37
C LYS A 184 2.99 -10.27 -8.13
N ARG A 185 4.26 -10.48 -7.74
CA ARG A 185 5.18 -11.41 -8.41
C ARG A 185 4.59 -12.82 -8.53
N GLU A 186 3.90 -13.31 -7.49
CA GLU A 186 3.23 -14.62 -7.49
C GLU A 186 2.15 -14.77 -8.57
N LYS A 187 1.60 -13.64 -9.06
CA LYS A 187 0.56 -13.59 -10.11
C LYS A 187 1.11 -13.24 -11.50
N SER A 188 2.39 -12.93 -11.61
CA SER A 188 3.03 -12.43 -12.83
C SER A 188 2.88 -13.37 -14.03
N GLN A 189 3.09 -14.68 -13.82
CA GLN A 189 3.01 -15.67 -14.89
C GLN A 189 1.57 -15.89 -15.36
N GLU A 190 0.60 -15.84 -14.44
CA GLU A 190 -0.83 -15.92 -14.78
C GLU A 190 -1.24 -14.69 -15.60
N ALA A 191 -0.85 -13.50 -15.17
CA ALA A 191 -1.09 -12.25 -15.90
C ALA A 191 -0.44 -12.27 -17.29
N LYS A 192 0.81 -12.72 -17.41
CA LYS A 192 1.52 -12.87 -18.69
C LYS A 192 0.76 -13.78 -19.65
N LYS A 193 0.23 -14.91 -19.15
CA LYS A 193 -0.55 -15.84 -19.97
C LYS A 193 -1.84 -15.19 -20.51
N ILE A 194 -2.53 -14.41 -19.69
CA ILE A 194 -3.72 -13.66 -20.09
C ILE A 194 -3.36 -12.67 -21.21
N LEU A 195 -2.31 -11.87 -20.99
CA LEU A 195 -1.83 -10.89 -21.98
C LEU A 195 -1.41 -11.56 -23.29
N SER A 196 -0.78 -12.75 -23.23
CA SER A 196 -0.35 -13.49 -24.43
C SER A 196 -1.52 -13.94 -25.32
N ASN A 197 -2.68 -14.17 -24.72
CA ASN A 197 -3.89 -14.46 -25.46
C ASN A 197 -4.47 -13.19 -26.10
N LEU A 198 -4.52 -12.09 -25.33
CA LEU A 198 -5.03 -10.79 -25.79
C LEU A 198 -4.15 -10.17 -26.88
N SER A 199 -2.83 -10.31 -26.80
CA SER A 199 -1.91 -9.75 -27.79
C SER A 199 -2.18 -10.23 -29.21
N LYS A 200 -2.63 -11.49 -29.35
CA LYS A 200 -3.04 -12.05 -30.65
C LYS A 200 -4.25 -11.35 -31.26
N GLU A 201 -5.17 -10.88 -30.41
CA GLU A 201 -6.37 -10.14 -30.84
C GLU A 201 -6.01 -8.72 -31.27
N PHE A 202 -4.93 -8.14 -30.73
CA PHE A 202 -4.45 -6.80 -31.04
C PHE A 202 -3.42 -6.73 -32.18
N GLY A 203 -3.15 -7.84 -32.86
CA GLY A 203 -2.18 -7.90 -33.94
C GLY A 203 -0.78 -8.36 -33.53
N GLY A 204 -0.64 -8.94 -32.34
CA GLY A 204 0.60 -9.60 -31.89
C GLY A 204 1.61 -8.71 -31.18
N GLY A 205 1.18 -7.81 -30.32
CA GLY A 205 2.09 -7.01 -29.46
C GLY A 205 3.02 -7.88 -28.63
N GLU A 206 4.28 -7.46 -28.51
CA GLU A 206 5.28 -8.11 -27.67
C GLU A 206 4.94 -7.94 -26.19
N ILE A 207 5.10 -9.01 -25.40
CA ILE A 207 4.87 -9.00 -23.96
C ILE A 207 6.20 -9.18 -23.24
N GLU A 208 6.54 -8.18 -22.46
CA GLU A 208 7.68 -8.21 -21.56
C GLU A 208 7.22 -8.44 -20.13
N LEU A 209 7.90 -9.34 -19.44
CA LEU A 209 7.75 -9.55 -18.00
C LEU A 209 9.12 -9.33 -17.34
N ASN A 210 9.16 -8.44 -16.36
CA ASN A 210 10.33 -8.23 -15.52
C ASN A 210 9.93 -8.47 -14.04
N GLU A 211 10.51 -9.50 -13.44
CA GLU A 211 10.32 -9.89 -12.03
C GLU A 211 11.46 -9.39 -11.13
N ASP A 212 12.52 -8.83 -11.73
CA ASP A 212 13.68 -8.28 -11.02
C ASP A 212 13.51 -6.75 -10.87
N ILE A 213 12.52 -6.38 -10.09
CA ILE A 213 12.20 -4.99 -9.78
C ILE A 213 11.95 -4.81 -8.29
N SER A 214 12.22 -3.60 -7.82
CA SER A 214 11.84 -3.13 -6.48
C SER A 214 11.09 -1.81 -6.61
N LYS A 215 10.05 -1.65 -5.82
CA LYS A 215 9.31 -0.39 -5.69
C LYS A 215 9.73 0.30 -4.39
N VAL A 216 10.17 1.55 -4.49
CA VAL A 216 10.49 2.42 -3.35
C VAL A 216 9.52 3.57 -3.35
N SER A 217 8.91 3.84 -2.19
CA SER A 217 7.88 4.87 -2.05
C SER A 217 8.18 5.79 -0.88
N LEU A 218 8.05 7.08 -1.12
CA LEU A 218 8.02 8.12 -0.09
C LEU A 218 6.55 8.44 0.22
N VAL A 219 6.23 8.60 1.50
CA VAL A 219 4.89 9.00 1.97
C VAL A 219 5.04 10.18 2.91
N GLY A 220 4.17 11.18 2.77
CA GLY A 220 4.10 12.33 3.67
C GLY A 220 3.13 13.39 3.18
N VAL A 221 2.23 13.84 4.04
CA VAL A 221 1.26 14.92 3.74
C VAL A 221 1.96 16.26 3.47
N GLY A 222 3.13 16.48 4.03
CA GLY A 222 3.94 17.68 3.77
C GLY A 222 4.32 17.87 2.31
N MET A 223 4.28 16.81 1.49
CA MET A 223 4.55 16.91 0.06
C MET A 223 3.50 17.71 -0.72
N LYS A 224 2.24 17.80 -0.21
CA LYS A 224 1.16 18.61 -0.83
C LYS A 224 1.57 20.09 -1.00
N SER A 225 2.36 20.62 -0.09
CA SER A 225 2.73 22.04 -0.06
C SER A 225 4.19 22.32 -0.41
N HIS A 226 5.02 21.30 -0.66
CA HIS A 226 6.45 21.46 -0.88
C HIS A 226 6.90 20.87 -2.21
N ALA A 227 7.32 21.74 -3.12
CA ALA A 227 7.93 21.34 -4.37
C ALA A 227 9.37 20.81 -4.13
N GLY A 228 9.81 19.88 -4.99
CA GLY A 228 11.21 19.44 -5.03
C GLY A 228 11.50 18.11 -4.35
N VAL A 229 10.55 17.48 -3.65
CA VAL A 229 10.74 16.15 -3.03
C VAL A 229 11.10 15.11 -4.10
N ALA A 230 10.34 15.06 -5.21
CA ALA A 230 10.62 14.16 -6.32
C ALA A 230 12.02 14.38 -6.90
N ALA A 231 12.40 15.64 -7.12
CA ALA A 231 13.71 15.99 -7.65
C ALA A 231 14.84 15.52 -6.72
N THR A 232 14.68 15.68 -5.41
CA THR A 232 15.64 15.20 -4.40
C THR A 232 15.76 13.68 -4.42
N MET A 233 14.63 12.96 -4.47
CA MET A 233 14.62 11.50 -4.59
C MET A 233 15.35 11.04 -5.86
N PHE A 234 15.02 11.62 -7.01
CA PHE A 234 15.61 11.22 -8.30
C PHE A 234 17.10 11.53 -8.36
N LYS A 235 17.55 12.69 -7.82
CA LYS A 235 18.96 13.03 -7.69
C LYS A 235 19.70 12.02 -6.81
N THR A 236 19.13 11.65 -5.67
CA THR A 236 19.72 10.68 -4.75
C THR A 236 19.91 9.31 -5.41
N LEU A 237 18.92 8.85 -6.17
CA LEU A 237 19.01 7.60 -6.93
C LEU A 237 20.07 7.68 -8.02
N ALA A 238 20.14 8.79 -8.76
CA ALA A 238 21.15 9.03 -9.80
C ALA A 238 22.56 9.04 -9.21
N GLU A 239 22.79 9.69 -8.08
CA GLU A 239 24.09 9.71 -7.37
C GLU A 239 24.55 8.31 -6.94
N LYS A 240 23.60 7.38 -6.73
CA LYS A 240 23.85 5.96 -6.44
C LYS A 240 23.88 5.08 -7.69
N ASN A 241 23.79 5.68 -8.89
CA ASN A 241 23.72 4.96 -10.17
C ASN A 241 22.54 3.97 -10.25
N ILE A 242 21.41 4.31 -9.60
CA ILE A 242 20.18 3.53 -9.64
C ILE A 242 19.27 4.14 -10.71
N ASN A 243 18.93 3.36 -11.73
CA ASN A 243 18.04 3.79 -12.81
C ASN A 243 16.57 3.61 -12.42
N ILE A 244 15.74 4.59 -12.77
CA ILE A 244 14.30 4.58 -12.55
C ILE A 244 13.63 4.01 -13.80
N GLU A 245 12.81 2.97 -13.64
CA GLU A 245 12.03 2.35 -14.71
C GLU A 245 10.60 2.87 -14.82
N MET A 246 9.99 3.21 -13.68
CA MET A 246 8.63 3.76 -13.63
C MET A 246 8.55 4.78 -12.49
N ILE A 247 7.64 5.75 -12.65
CA ILE A 247 7.32 6.75 -11.63
C ILE A 247 5.80 6.82 -11.49
N SER A 248 5.32 6.86 -10.25
CA SER A 248 3.93 7.12 -9.93
C SER A 248 3.85 8.12 -8.78
N THR A 249 2.99 9.11 -8.87
CA THR A 249 2.84 10.15 -7.85
C THR A 249 1.38 10.36 -7.49
N SER A 250 1.14 10.70 -6.23
CA SER A 250 -0.11 11.28 -5.74
C SER A 250 0.21 12.54 -4.91
N GLU A 251 -0.78 13.10 -4.25
CA GLU A 251 -0.57 14.27 -3.39
C GLU A 251 0.37 14.00 -2.21
N ILE A 252 0.35 12.78 -1.67
CA ILE A 252 1.09 12.38 -0.46
C ILE A 252 2.06 11.24 -0.69
N LYS A 253 2.26 10.82 -1.96
CA LYS A 253 3.11 9.68 -2.30
C LYS A 253 3.92 9.91 -3.57
N ILE A 254 5.17 9.48 -3.54
CA ILE A 254 6.02 9.33 -4.73
C ILE A 254 6.58 7.91 -4.73
N SER A 255 6.25 7.14 -5.75
CA SER A 255 6.76 5.79 -5.93
C SER A 255 7.64 5.70 -7.17
N VAL A 256 8.75 5.00 -7.06
CA VAL A 256 9.61 4.65 -8.19
C VAL A 256 9.79 3.14 -8.24
N VAL A 257 9.85 2.62 -9.46
CA VAL A 257 10.27 1.24 -9.71
C VAL A 257 11.71 1.28 -10.21
N VAL A 258 12.56 0.49 -9.59
CA VAL A 258 13.99 0.35 -9.87
C VAL A 258 14.34 -1.13 -10.01
N LYS A 259 15.53 -1.42 -10.57
CA LYS A 259 16.10 -2.78 -10.59
C LYS A 259 16.73 -3.14 -9.25
#